data_9eb4cb485e7bcb3cd3f869fedbd705ae
#
_entry.id   9eb4cb485e7bcb3cd3f869fedbd705ae
#
_cell.length_a   1.000
_cell.length_b   1.000
_cell.length_c   1.000
_cell.angle_alpha   90.00
_cell.angle_beta   90.00
_cell.angle_gamma   90.00
#
_symmetry.space_group_name_H-M   'P 1'
#
loop_
_entity.id
_entity.type
_entity.pdbx_description
1 polymer ?
#
loop_
_entity_poly.entity_id
_entity_poly.type
_entity_poly.pdbx_seq_one_letter_code
_entity_poly.pdbx_strand_id
1 'polypeptide(L)'
;MTQYLLAIDQGTSSSRTVIFDDTATVIASAQQEFPQEYPNPGWVEHDPEEIWGSVLSVSKKALMNSGISPNDIAAIGITNQRETTLVWNRETGECVHRAIVWQDRRTSDYCREMKDRGAEDTVIAKTGLRLDPYFSATKLVWILDKVPSARQMAMDGKLAFGTIDCFLLWRLTGGRVHATDATNASRTMLFNIHTQEWDDELLKLFDIPGSLLPEVRDSACDFGETDAAILGAAIPICGIAGDQQAALIGQAGFETGVTKSTYGTGCFVIANTGDTAIESKNKLLTTVAYRLDGKVTYGIEGSIFVAGSAMQWLRDQLKVIESAGASAAIAQATGIIENIHVVPAFAGLGAPYWDPDARGAILGLSRDSGINEIVTATLQAVAYQTRDLINAMSDDGIQPNIIRVDGGMVANDWFLQFLSDILNLTVERPQNVESTVLGAAYLAGLTSGVFASTEEVQKLWQSEALFEPSMQDHQRDRLYQGWLDAVSRVRS
;
A
#
# COMPACT_ATOMS: atom_id res chain seq x y z
N MET A 1 24.15 -5.80 24.34
CA MET A 1 24.69 -5.74 22.97
C MET A 1 23.59 -5.14 22.12
N THR A 2 23.93 -4.20 21.27
CA THR A 2 22.98 -3.62 20.30
C THR A 2 22.47 -4.74 19.41
N GLN A 3 21.15 -4.84 19.25
CA GLN A 3 20.50 -5.80 18.36
C GLN A 3 20.11 -5.08 17.06
N TYR A 4 20.19 -5.77 15.94
CA TYR A 4 19.88 -5.19 14.64
C TYR A 4 18.71 -5.92 13.98
N LEU A 5 17.89 -5.16 13.29
CA LEU A 5 16.76 -5.66 12.51
C LEU A 5 17.02 -5.35 11.02
N LEU A 6 16.79 -6.33 10.15
CA LEU A 6 16.86 -6.16 8.72
C LEU A 6 15.43 -6.13 8.18
N ALA A 7 15.06 -5.05 7.51
CA ALA A 7 13.72 -4.93 6.90
C ALA A 7 13.84 -4.86 5.38
N ILE A 8 13.05 -5.69 4.70
CA ILE A 8 12.95 -5.77 3.24
C ILE A 8 11.63 -5.12 2.83
N ASP A 9 11.71 -4.15 1.94
CA ASP A 9 10.56 -3.51 1.29
C ASP A 9 10.61 -3.79 -0.21
N GLN A 10 9.69 -4.63 -0.68
CA GLN A 10 9.55 -4.95 -2.08
C GLN A 10 8.39 -4.14 -2.67
N GLY A 11 8.69 -2.96 -3.21
CA GLY A 11 7.72 -2.06 -3.84
C GLY A 11 7.40 -2.40 -5.29
N THR A 12 6.54 -1.59 -5.91
CA THR A 12 6.11 -1.82 -7.31
C THR A 12 7.23 -1.60 -8.32
N SER A 13 8.14 -0.65 -8.08
CA SER A 13 9.19 -0.27 -9.05
C SER A 13 10.62 -0.54 -8.55
N SER A 14 10.78 -0.87 -7.27
CA SER A 14 12.09 -1.08 -6.67
C SER A 14 11.99 -1.97 -5.44
N SER A 15 13.09 -2.64 -5.11
CA SER A 15 13.29 -3.32 -3.84
C SER A 15 14.26 -2.52 -2.98
N ARG A 16 14.01 -2.50 -1.68
CA ARG A 16 14.82 -1.79 -0.70
C ARG A 16 15.07 -2.67 0.51
N THR A 17 16.24 -2.54 1.11
CA THR A 17 16.56 -3.14 2.41
C THR A 17 17.16 -2.08 3.31
N VAL A 18 16.70 -2.04 4.55
CA VAL A 18 17.18 -1.15 5.59
C VAL A 18 17.56 -1.98 6.82
N ILE A 19 18.69 -1.65 7.43
CA ILE A 19 19.12 -2.20 8.72
C ILE A 19 18.90 -1.13 9.78
N PHE A 20 18.17 -1.48 10.83
CA PHE A 20 17.89 -0.65 11.98
C PHE A 20 18.59 -1.22 13.23
N ASP A 21 18.91 -0.33 14.18
CA ASP A 21 19.25 -0.74 15.54
C ASP A 21 18.01 -0.88 16.43
N ASP A 22 18.22 -1.24 17.69
CA ASP A 22 17.20 -1.39 18.72
C ASP A 22 16.51 -0.06 19.16
N THR A 23 16.94 1.07 18.61
CA THR A 23 16.30 2.39 18.75
C THR A 23 15.55 2.83 17.50
N ALA A 24 15.39 1.94 16.51
CA ALA A 24 14.81 2.23 15.20
C ALA A 24 15.60 3.25 14.36
N THR A 25 16.89 3.45 14.68
CA THR A 25 17.77 4.30 13.88
C THR A 25 18.29 3.54 12.67
N VAL A 26 18.29 4.19 11.51
CA VAL A 26 18.82 3.62 10.27
C VAL A 26 20.34 3.52 10.34
N ILE A 27 20.89 2.31 10.24
CA ILE A 27 22.32 2.04 10.21
C ILE A 27 22.83 1.99 8.77
N ALA A 28 22.11 1.31 7.89
CA ALA A 28 22.46 1.20 6.48
C ALA A 28 21.22 0.94 5.63
N SER A 29 21.30 1.30 4.38
CA SER A 29 20.25 0.99 3.40
C SER A 29 20.83 0.72 2.01
N ALA A 30 20.08 -0.02 1.21
CA ALA A 30 20.31 -0.19 -0.22
C ALA A 30 18.97 -0.29 -0.94
N GLN A 31 18.94 0.24 -2.16
CA GLN A 31 17.77 0.22 -3.03
C GLN A 31 18.20 -0.11 -4.46
N GLN A 32 17.32 -0.79 -5.19
CA GLN A 32 17.50 -1.14 -6.59
C GLN A 32 16.15 -1.15 -7.31
N GLU A 33 16.07 -0.45 -8.42
CA GLU A 33 14.93 -0.53 -9.32
C GLU A 33 14.99 -1.82 -10.15
N PHE A 34 13.83 -2.28 -10.64
CA PHE A 34 13.72 -3.39 -11.56
C PHE A 34 12.70 -3.07 -12.68
N PRO A 35 12.80 -3.73 -13.86
CA PRO A 35 11.95 -3.45 -15.00
C PRO A 35 10.49 -3.79 -14.74
N GLN A 36 9.59 -2.98 -15.30
CA GLN A 36 8.17 -3.29 -15.42
C GLN A 36 7.85 -3.57 -16.89
N GLU A 37 6.98 -4.54 -17.16
CA GLU A 37 6.60 -4.93 -18.51
C GLU A 37 5.12 -4.66 -18.76
N TYR A 38 4.83 -4.20 -19.98
CA TYR A 38 3.48 -3.82 -20.42
C TYR A 38 3.14 -4.57 -21.72
N PRO A 39 2.91 -5.91 -21.66
CA PRO A 39 2.79 -6.73 -22.86
C PRO A 39 1.56 -6.41 -23.72
N ASN A 40 0.50 -5.87 -23.12
CA ASN A 40 -0.70 -5.41 -23.80
C ASN A 40 -1.26 -4.14 -23.11
N PRO A 41 -2.15 -3.37 -23.75
CA PRO A 41 -2.82 -2.26 -23.12
C PRO A 41 -3.53 -2.69 -21.82
N GLY A 42 -3.20 -2.02 -20.71
CA GLY A 42 -3.74 -2.31 -19.38
C GLY A 42 -3.15 -3.53 -18.68
N TRP A 43 -2.19 -4.24 -19.29
CA TRP A 43 -1.45 -5.32 -18.64
C TRP A 43 -0.19 -4.79 -17.98
N VAL A 44 0.11 -5.28 -16.78
CA VAL A 44 1.32 -4.93 -16.05
C VAL A 44 1.90 -6.20 -15.42
N GLU A 45 3.14 -6.51 -15.78
CA GLU A 45 3.83 -7.70 -15.33
C GLU A 45 5.22 -7.39 -14.77
N HIS A 46 5.64 -8.20 -13.81
CA HIS A 46 7.03 -8.25 -13.36
C HIS A 46 7.64 -9.63 -13.58
N ASP A 47 8.93 -9.65 -13.85
CA ASP A 47 9.69 -10.89 -13.83
C ASP A 47 9.93 -11.32 -12.39
N PRO A 48 9.49 -12.52 -11.94
CA PRO A 48 9.73 -12.99 -10.59
C PRO A 48 11.22 -13.09 -10.22
N GLU A 49 12.09 -13.38 -11.20
CA GLU A 49 13.52 -13.48 -10.96
C GLU A 49 14.19 -12.10 -10.80
N GLU A 50 13.69 -11.07 -11.48
CA GLU A 50 14.11 -9.68 -11.25
C GLU A 50 13.70 -9.19 -9.86
N ILE A 51 12.48 -9.50 -9.41
CA ILE A 51 12.03 -9.23 -8.03
C ILE A 51 12.98 -9.91 -7.03
N TRP A 52 13.18 -11.21 -7.16
CA TRP A 52 14.06 -11.97 -6.27
C TRP A 52 15.51 -11.49 -6.31
N GLY A 53 16.06 -11.29 -7.50
CA GLY A 53 17.42 -10.81 -7.71
C GLY A 53 17.65 -9.44 -7.09
N SER A 54 16.71 -8.50 -7.23
CA SER A 54 16.79 -7.18 -6.65
C SER A 54 16.75 -7.23 -5.10
N VAL A 55 15.84 -8.02 -4.51
CA VAL A 55 15.76 -8.21 -3.06
C VAL A 55 17.04 -8.78 -2.50
N LEU A 56 17.58 -9.82 -3.15
CA LEU A 56 18.85 -10.44 -2.73
C LEU A 56 20.01 -9.47 -2.84
N SER A 57 20.09 -8.71 -3.94
CA SER A 57 21.13 -7.71 -4.19
C SER A 57 21.13 -6.61 -3.11
N VAL A 58 19.96 -6.01 -2.83
CA VAL A 58 19.87 -4.92 -1.85
C VAL A 58 20.09 -5.41 -0.42
N SER A 59 19.67 -6.64 -0.08
CA SER A 59 19.89 -7.22 1.25
C SER A 59 21.39 -7.46 1.50
N LYS A 60 22.10 -8.06 0.54
CA LYS A 60 23.57 -8.23 0.62
C LYS A 60 24.31 -6.90 0.66
N LYS A 61 23.87 -5.92 -0.13
CA LYS A 61 24.48 -4.60 -0.18
C LYS A 61 24.26 -3.82 1.13
N ALA A 62 23.08 -3.90 1.74
CA ALA A 62 22.81 -3.28 3.04
C ALA A 62 23.67 -3.89 4.15
N LEU A 63 23.78 -5.22 4.20
CA LEU A 63 24.70 -5.91 5.13
C LEU A 63 26.16 -5.49 4.92
N MET A 64 26.63 -5.43 3.69
CA MET A 64 27.98 -4.97 3.37
C MET A 64 28.21 -3.51 3.79
N ASN A 65 27.26 -2.62 3.50
CA ASN A 65 27.35 -1.19 3.83
C ASN A 65 27.36 -0.95 5.35
N SER A 66 26.64 -1.77 6.12
CA SER A 66 26.57 -1.65 7.58
C SER A 66 27.83 -2.13 8.28
N GLY A 67 28.59 -3.04 7.68
CA GLY A 67 29.70 -3.76 8.32
C GLY A 67 29.24 -4.73 9.42
N ILE A 68 27.92 -4.96 9.58
CA ILE A 68 27.36 -5.86 10.57
C ILE A 68 27.42 -7.29 10.04
N SER A 69 27.81 -8.23 10.89
CA SER A 69 27.74 -9.65 10.55
C SER A 69 26.28 -10.10 10.39
N PRO A 70 25.95 -10.94 9.40
CA PRO A 70 24.63 -11.54 9.31
C PRO A 70 24.18 -12.27 10.59
N ASN A 71 25.12 -12.79 11.38
CA ASN A 71 24.83 -13.43 12.67
C ASN A 71 24.41 -12.45 13.77
N ASP A 72 24.63 -11.16 13.60
CA ASP A 72 24.24 -10.11 14.56
C ASP A 72 22.85 -9.51 14.22
N ILE A 73 22.24 -9.94 13.12
CA ILE A 73 20.86 -9.58 12.78
C ILE A 73 19.91 -10.44 13.62
N ALA A 74 19.14 -9.81 14.49
CA ALA A 74 18.20 -10.50 15.38
C ALA A 74 17.01 -11.09 14.63
N ALA A 75 16.49 -10.36 13.64
CA ALA A 75 15.38 -10.83 12.82
C ALA A 75 15.24 -10.04 11.50
N ILE A 76 14.49 -10.66 10.55
CA ILE A 76 14.08 -10.05 9.29
C ILE A 76 12.57 -9.73 9.35
N GLY A 77 12.22 -8.51 8.90
CA GLY A 77 10.86 -8.12 8.56
C GLY A 77 10.69 -7.96 7.05
N ILE A 78 9.54 -8.33 6.51
CA ILE A 78 9.21 -8.22 5.08
C ILE A 78 7.95 -7.38 4.92
N THR A 79 8.03 -6.41 4.03
CA THR A 79 6.85 -5.69 3.51
C THR A 79 6.89 -5.67 1.99
N ASN A 80 5.74 -5.57 1.35
CA ASN A 80 5.62 -5.79 -0.07
C ASN A 80 4.46 -5.01 -0.70
N GLN A 81 4.60 -4.72 -2.00
CA GLN A 81 3.45 -4.37 -2.83
C GLN A 81 2.39 -5.47 -2.71
N ARG A 82 1.16 -5.07 -2.39
CA ARG A 82 0.07 -6.03 -2.14
C ARG A 82 -0.52 -6.56 -3.45
N GLU A 83 -1.36 -7.58 -3.38
CA GLU A 83 -2.21 -8.14 -4.44
C GLU A 83 -1.48 -8.68 -5.68
N THR A 84 -0.23 -8.35 -5.90
CA THR A 84 0.58 -8.88 -7.01
C THR A 84 0.67 -10.39 -6.88
N THR A 85 0.30 -11.10 -7.94
CA THR A 85 -0.03 -12.53 -7.92
C THR A 85 1.03 -13.35 -8.62
N LEU A 86 1.55 -14.37 -7.92
CA LEU A 86 2.50 -15.36 -8.43
C LEU A 86 1.97 -16.78 -8.23
N VAL A 87 2.33 -17.64 -9.18
CA VAL A 87 2.10 -19.10 -9.10
C VAL A 87 3.38 -19.79 -9.51
N TRP A 88 3.89 -20.70 -8.68
CA TRP A 88 5.14 -21.42 -8.96
C TRP A 88 5.03 -22.90 -8.66
N ASN A 89 5.91 -23.67 -9.30
CA ASN A 89 6.04 -25.09 -9.05
C ASN A 89 6.75 -25.32 -7.70
N ARG A 90 6.14 -26.11 -6.82
CA ARG A 90 6.69 -26.42 -5.49
C ARG A 90 8.01 -27.19 -5.51
N GLU A 91 8.27 -27.96 -6.56
CA GLU A 91 9.47 -28.78 -6.68
C GLU A 91 10.65 -27.98 -7.26
N THR A 92 10.39 -27.20 -8.32
CA THR A 92 11.45 -26.46 -9.04
C THR A 92 11.62 -25.01 -8.55
N GLY A 93 10.58 -24.42 -7.96
CA GLY A 93 10.53 -23.00 -7.59
C GLY A 93 10.32 -22.06 -8.78
N GLU A 94 10.18 -22.59 -9.99
CA GLU A 94 9.95 -21.80 -11.20
C GLU A 94 8.50 -21.30 -11.26
N CYS A 95 8.31 -20.01 -11.50
CA CYS A 95 7.00 -19.44 -11.72
C CYS A 95 6.44 -19.88 -13.06
N VAL A 96 5.16 -20.28 -13.09
CA VAL A 96 4.49 -20.74 -14.31
C VAL A 96 4.10 -19.59 -15.24
N HIS A 97 4.10 -18.38 -14.73
CA HIS A 97 3.83 -17.12 -15.43
C HIS A 97 4.57 -15.97 -14.74
N ARG A 98 4.76 -14.85 -15.42
CA ARG A 98 5.22 -13.61 -14.82
C ARG A 98 4.26 -13.16 -13.70
N ALA A 99 4.75 -12.43 -12.71
CA ALA A 99 3.90 -11.86 -11.67
C ALA A 99 2.91 -10.87 -12.29
N ILE A 100 1.61 -11.08 -12.07
CA ILE A 100 0.57 -10.14 -12.51
C ILE A 100 0.39 -9.08 -11.43
N VAL A 101 0.74 -7.84 -11.79
CA VAL A 101 0.84 -6.72 -10.84
C VAL A 101 -0.56 -6.23 -10.42
N TRP A 102 -0.68 -5.63 -9.25
CA TRP A 102 -1.91 -5.06 -8.71
C TRP A 102 -2.57 -4.01 -9.63
N GLN A 103 -1.79 -3.31 -10.46
CA GLN A 103 -2.24 -2.33 -11.44
C GLN A 103 -2.86 -2.95 -12.70
N ASP A 104 -2.67 -4.26 -12.91
CA ASP A 104 -3.11 -4.97 -14.11
C ASP A 104 -4.63 -5.01 -14.24
N ARG A 105 -5.13 -4.76 -15.43
CA ARG A 105 -6.58 -4.68 -15.71
C ARG A 105 -7.09 -5.81 -16.62
N ARG A 106 -6.26 -6.84 -16.92
CA ARG A 106 -6.64 -7.94 -17.86
C ARG A 106 -7.87 -8.71 -17.45
N THR A 107 -8.21 -8.72 -16.17
CA THR A 107 -9.38 -9.44 -15.63
C THR A 107 -10.62 -8.55 -15.44
N SER A 108 -10.62 -7.33 -16.00
CA SER A 108 -11.76 -6.39 -15.86
C SER A 108 -13.08 -6.96 -16.40
N ASP A 109 -13.04 -7.67 -17.53
CA ASP A 109 -14.23 -8.28 -18.11
C ASP A 109 -14.75 -9.42 -17.22
N TYR A 110 -13.87 -10.25 -16.69
CA TYR A 110 -14.23 -11.30 -15.73
C TYR A 110 -14.88 -10.72 -14.47
N CYS A 111 -14.34 -9.63 -13.92
CA CYS A 111 -14.97 -8.95 -12.78
C CYS A 111 -16.37 -8.44 -13.13
N ARG A 112 -16.57 -7.91 -14.33
CA ARG A 112 -17.88 -7.42 -14.80
C ARG A 112 -18.88 -8.57 -14.90
N GLU A 113 -18.50 -9.68 -15.53
CA GLU A 113 -19.35 -10.87 -15.63
C GLU A 113 -19.74 -11.43 -14.25
N MET A 114 -18.82 -11.43 -13.31
CA MET A 114 -19.11 -11.88 -11.94
C MET A 114 -20.07 -10.93 -11.21
N LYS A 115 -19.93 -9.61 -11.41
CA LYS A 115 -20.90 -8.62 -10.89
C LYS A 115 -22.29 -8.82 -11.47
N ASP A 116 -22.39 -9.05 -12.78
CA ASP A 116 -23.66 -9.29 -13.46
C ASP A 116 -24.36 -10.56 -12.96
N ARG A 117 -23.57 -11.54 -12.44
CA ARG A 117 -24.08 -12.76 -11.78
C ARG A 117 -24.45 -12.55 -10.30
N GLY A 118 -24.27 -11.33 -9.75
CA GLY A 118 -24.58 -11.02 -8.35
C GLY A 118 -23.55 -11.48 -7.33
N ALA A 119 -22.31 -11.73 -7.75
CA ALA A 119 -21.26 -12.23 -6.85
C ALA A 119 -20.66 -11.15 -5.93
N GLU A 120 -20.79 -9.87 -6.26
CA GLU A 120 -20.12 -8.78 -5.56
C GLU A 120 -20.50 -8.68 -4.08
N ASP A 121 -21.79 -8.85 -3.74
CA ASP A 121 -22.27 -8.77 -2.35
C ASP A 121 -21.63 -9.84 -1.46
N THR A 122 -21.49 -11.07 -1.99
CA THR A 122 -20.81 -12.15 -1.25
C THR A 122 -19.33 -11.83 -1.02
N VAL A 123 -18.64 -11.29 -2.03
CA VAL A 123 -17.25 -10.88 -1.90
C VAL A 123 -17.10 -9.77 -0.87
N ILE A 124 -17.90 -8.71 -0.94
CA ILE A 124 -17.86 -7.60 0.02
C ILE A 124 -18.11 -8.09 1.44
N ALA A 125 -19.18 -8.86 1.65
CA ALA A 125 -19.58 -9.31 2.99
C ALA A 125 -18.50 -10.17 3.68
N LYS A 126 -17.72 -10.96 2.92
CA LYS A 126 -16.70 -11.85 3.47
C LYS A 126 -15.31 -11.24 3.54
N THR A 127 -14.97 -10.38 2.60
CA THR A 127 -13.59 -9.88 2.42
C THR A 127 -13.42 -8.41 2.71
N GLY A 128 -14.50 -7.63 2.78
CA GLY A 128 -14.46 -6.16 2.83
C GLY A 128 -14.00 -5.51 1.53
N LEU A 129 -13.75 -6.30 0.48
CA LEU A 129 -13.23 -5.84 -0.81
C LEU A 129 -14.34 -5.78 -1.86
N ARG A 130 -14.14 -4.95 -2.85
CA ARG A 130 -14.98 -4.93 -4.04
C ARG A 130 -14.48 -5.95 -5.07
N LEU A 131 -15.36 -6.36 -5.98
CA LEU A 131 -14.98 -7.25 -7.08
C LEU A 131 -14.28 -6.43 -8.18
N ASP A 132 -12.96 -6.34 -8.09
CA ASP A 132 -12.11 -5.53 -8.98
C ASP A 132 -10.83 -6.31 -9.37
N PRO A 133 -10.29 -6.12 -10.60
CA PRO A 133 -9.02 -6.71 -11.02
C PRO A 133 -7.80 -6.31 -10.15
N TYR A 134 -7.94 -5.32 -9.30
CA TYR A 134 -6.94 -4.92 -8.33
C TYR A 134 -6.48 -6.10 -7.45
N PHE A 135 -7.42 -6.93 -6.98
CA PHE A 135 -7.17 -8.00 -6.02
C PHE A 135 -6.72 -9.32 -6.67
N SER A 136 -6.16 -10.26 -5.88
CA SER A 136 -5.42 -11.41 -6.41
C SER A 136 -6.28 -12.49 -7.08
N ALA A 137 -7.50 -12.77 -6.56
CA ALA A 137 -8.28 -13.96 -6.99
C ALA A 137 -8.48 -14.03 -8.50
N THR A 138 -8.88 -12.93 -9.14
CA THR A 138 -9.16 -12.93 -10.59
C THR A 138 -7.91 -13.13 -11.44
N LYS A 139 -6.74 -12.64 -10.97
CA LYS A 139 -5.45 -12.89 -11.60
C LYS A 139 -5.05 -14.36 -11.49
N LEU A 140 -5.30 -14.96 -10.32
CA LEU A 140 -5.04 -16.39 -10.11
C LEU A 140 -5.93 -17.24 -11.02
N VAL A 141 -7.23 -16.95 -11.14
CA VAL A 141 -8.12 -17.60 -12.10
C VAL A 141 -7.57 -17.50 -13.52
N TRP A 142 -7.15 -16.30 -13.92
CA TRP A 142 -6.58 -16.08 -15.25
C TRP A 142 -5.33 -16.94 -15.50
N ILE A 143 -4.40 -17.04 -14.54
CA ILE A 143 -3.21 -17.90 -14.65
C ILE A 143 -3.63 -19.36 -14.81
N LEU A 144 -4.53 -19.85 -13.96
CA LEU A 144 -4.98 -21.24 -14.00
C LEU A 144 -5.65 -21.61 -15.33
N ASP A 145 -6.36 -20.67 -15.95
CA ASP A 145 -7.10 -20.91 -17.20
C ASP A 145 -6.27 -20.68 -18.47
N LYS A 146 -5.28 -19.79 -18.42
CA LYS A 146 -4.52 -19.38 -19.61
C LYS A 146 -3.16 -20.07 -19.75
N VAL A 147 -2.57 -20.47 -18.61
CA VAL A 147 -1.28 -21.19 -18.64
C VAL A 147 -1.55 -22.68 -18.85
N PRO A 148 -0.96 -23.29 -19.91
CA PRO A 148 -1.16 -24.71 -20.20
C PRO A 148 -0.86 -25.61 -18.99
N SER A 149 -1.77 -26.52 -18.67
CA SER A 149 -1.69 -27.50 -17.57
C SER A 149 -1.69 -26.91 -16.15
N ALA A 150 -1.71 -25.57 -15.97
CA ALA A 150 -1.61 -24.96 -14.63
C ALA A 150 -2.76 -25.44 -13.72
N ARG A 151 -4.00 -25.45 -14.20
CA ARG A 151 -5.16 -25.91 -13.42
C ARG A 151 -5.02 -27.37 -12.98
N GLN A 152 -4.58 -28.26 -13.87
CA GLN A 152 -4.36 -29.67 -13.52
C GLN A 152 -3.21 -29.81 -12.50
N MET A 153 -2.10 -29.11 -12.72
CA MET A 153 -0.98 -29.11 -11.75
C MET A 153 -1.38 -28.57 -10.38
N ALA A 154 -2.28 -27.57 -10.35
CA ALA A 154 -2.82 -27.04 -9.10
C ALA A 154 -3.69 -28.09 -8.38
N MET A 155 -4.58 -28.78 -9.09
CA MET A 155 -5.39 -29.88 -8.53
C MET A 155 -4.52 -31.03 -8.04
N ASP A 156 -3.40 -31.31 -8.70
CA ASP A 156 -2.43 -32.31 -8.27
C ASP A 156 -1.55 -31.87 -7.08
N GLY A 157 -1.74 -30.64 -6.54
CA GLY A 157 -0.96 -30.09 -5.45
C GLY A 157 0.49 -29.72 -5.79
N LYS A 158 0.84 -29.62 -7.07
CA LYS A 158 2.20 -29.32 -7.55
C LYS A 158 2.54 -27.85 -7.59
N LEU A 159 1.54 -26.97 -7.53
CA LEU A 159 1.72 -25.53 -7.58
C LEU A 159 1.48 -24.89 -6.21
N ALA A 160 2.13 -23.76 -6.00
CA ALA A 160 1.89 -22.85 -4.91
C ALA A 160 1.45 -21.49 -5.47
N PHE A 161 0.53 -20.84 -4.79
CA PHE A 161 0.13 -19.45 -5.01
C PHE A 161 0.66 -18.59 -3.87
N GLY A 162 0.96 -17.34 -4.17
CA GLY A 162 1.25 -16.32 -3.17
C GLY A 162 1.24 -14.91 -3.73
N THR A 163 1.16 -13.96 -2.83
CA THR A 163 1.58 -12.60 -3.01
C THR A 163 3.10 -12.51 -2.86
N ILE A 164 3.68 -11.33 -3.05
CA ILE A 164 5.13 -11.15 -3.09
C ILE A 164 5.80 -11.61 -1.77
N ASP A 165 5.21 -11.30 -0.62
CA ASP A 165 5.70 -11.74 0.69
C ASP A 165 5.87 -13.26 0.77
N CYS A 166 4.83 -13.99 0.35
CA CYS A 166 4.81 -15.44 0.35
C CYS A 166 5.91 -16.03 -0.58
N PHE A 167 6.08 -15.44 -1.77
CA PHE A 167 7.13 -15.83 -2.72
C PHE A 167 8.53 -15.55 -2.15
N LEU A 168 8.75 -14.37 -1.55
CA LEU A 168 10.02 -14.01 -0.92
C LEU A 168 10.33 -14.92 0.28
N LEU A 169 9.33 -15.17 1.13
CA LEU A 169 9.47 -16.08 2.28
C LEU A 169 9.87 -17.49 1.81
N TRP A 170 9.16 -18.00 0.79
CA TRP A 170 9.47 -19.31 0.22
C TRP A 170 10.91 -19.35 -0.34
N ARG A 171 11.33 -18.34 -1.08
CA ARG A 171 12.71 -18.22 -1.61
C ARG A 171 13.75 -18.08 -0.50
N LEU A 172 13.54 -17.19 0.47
CA LEU A 172 14.46 -16.95 1.57
C LEU A 172 14.66 -18.19 2.45
N THR A 173 13.61 -18.99 2.62
CA THR A 173 13.67 -20.22 3.42
C THR A 173 14.15 -21.44 2.62
N GLY A 174 14.55 -21.29 1.37
CA GLY A 174 14.96 -22.41 0.51
C GLY A 174 13.81 -23.39 0.22
N GLY A 175 12.59 -22.92 0.06
CA GLY A 175 11.40 -23.70 -0.25
C GLY A 175 10.76 -24.42 0.93
N ARG A 176 11.20 -24.15 2.16
CA ARG A 176 10.71 -24.83 3.37
C ARG A 176 9.39 -24.28 3.90
N VAL A 177 9.11 -22.99 3.72
CA VAL A 177 7.93 -22.32 4.27
C VAL A 177 7.09 -21.72 3.16
N HIS A 178 5.82 -22.10 3.12
CA HIS A 178 4.80 -21.54 2.24
C HIS A 178 3.69 -20.92 3.12
N ALA A 179 3.91 -19.67 3.51
CA ALA A 179 3.02 -18.93 4.38
C ALA A 179 2.93 -17.46 3.94
N THR A 180 1.89 -16.79 4.36
CA THR A 180 1.64 -15.36 4.23
C THR A 180 1.09 -14.82 5.55
N ASP A 181 1.00 -13.50 5.71
CA ASP A 181 0.34 -12.92 6.87
C ASP A 181 -1.13 -12.55 6.59
N ALA A 182 -1.89 -12.28 7.67
CA ALA A 182 -3.31 -11.94 7.57
C ALA A 182 -3.56 -10.66 6.75
N THR A 183 -2.61 -9.69 6.72
CA THR A 183 -2.78 -8.44 5.97
C THR A 183 -2.72 -8.70 4.47
N ASN A 184 -1.75 -9.47 3.99
CA ASN A 184 -1.65 -9.87 2.58
C ASN A 184 -2.78 -10.82 2.17
N ALA A 185 -3.13 -11.80 3.00
CA ALA A 185 -4.26 -12.69 2.77
C ALA A 185 -5.57 -11.93 2.58
N SER A 186 -5.81 -10.89 3.38
CA SER A 186 -7.02 -10.05 3.29
C SER A 186 -7.17 -9.31 1.96
N ARG A 187 -6.09 -9.21 1.15
CA ARG A 187 -6.11 -8.53 -0.15
C ARG A 187 -6.36 -9.46 -1.35
N THR A 188 -6.62 -10.72 -1.10
CA THR A 188 -6.72 -11.73 -2.16
C THR A 188 -8.12 -11.91 -2.75
N MET A 189 -9.19 -11.47 -2.10
CA MET A 189 -10.60 -11.83 -2.31
C MET A 189 -10.89 -13.34 -2.05
N LEU A 190 -10.01 -14.05 -1.35
CA LEU A 190 -10.16 -15.48 -1.02
C LEU A 190 -10.21 -15.71 0.49
N PHE A 191 -9.84 -14.71 1.27
CA PHE A 191 -9.70 -14.75 2.71
C PHE A 191 -10.91 -14.09 3.40
N ASN A 192 -11.56 -14.81 4.29
CA ASN A 192 -12.65 -14.27 5.09
C ASN A 192 -12.09 -13.49 6.28
N ILE A 193 -12.26 -12.16 6.25
CA ILE A 193 -11.70 -11.28 7.29
C ILE A 193 -12.38 -11.44 8.66
N HIS A 194 -13.54 -12.07 8.73
CA HIS A 194 -14.28 -12.30 9.98
C HIS A 194 -13.86 -13.61 10.65
N THR A 195 -13.69 -14.69 9.87
CA THR A 195 -13.24 -16.01 10.40
C THR A 195 -11.72 -16.14 10.45
N GLN A 196 -10.99 -15.26 9.75
CA GLN A 196 -9.54 -15.27 9.63
C GLN A 196 -8.98 -16.55 8.99
N GLU A 197 -9.71 -17.07 7.99
CA GLU A 197 -9.39 -18.28 7.25
C GLU A 197 -9.66 -18.09 5.75
N TRP A 198 -9.06 -18.94 4.92
CA TRP A 198 -9.45 -19.07 3.52
C TRP A 198 -10.91 -19.54 3.45
N ASP A 199 -11.73 -18.89 2.63
CA ASP A 199 -13.18 -19.12 2.61
C ASP A 199 -13.58 -20.09 1.50
N ASP A 200 -14.13 -21.25 1.87
CA ASP A 200 -14.52 -22.31 0.91
C ASP A 200 -15.57 -21.85 -0.11
N GLU A 201 -16.47 -20.93 0.27
CA GLU A 201 -17.45 -20.38 -0.68
C GLU A 201 -16.79 -19.47 -1.71
N LEU A 202 -15.82 -18.65 -1.29
CA LEU A 202 -15.03 -17.82 -2.21
C LEU A 202 -14.14 -18.69 -3.11
N LEU A 203 -13.50 -19.72 -2.57
CA LEU A 203 -12.71 -20.67 -3.37
C LEU A 203 -13.58 -21.37 -4.42
N LYS A 204 -14.78 -21.78 -4.06
CA LYS A 204 -15.74 -22.35 -5.00
C LYS A 204 -16.26 -21.33 -6.00
N LEU A 205 -16.52 -20.08 -5.57
CA LEU A 205 -17.00 -18.99 -6.42
C LEU A 205 -16.01 -18.70 -7.56
N PHE A 206 -14.70 -18.68 -7.23
CA PHE A 206 -13.62 -18.43 -8.19
C PHE A 206 -13.04 -19.70 -8.82
N ASP A 207 -13.52 -20.89 -8.45
CA ASP A 207 -13.01 -22.20 -8.91
C ASP A 207 -11.49 -22.33 -8.70
N ILE A 208 -11.03 -22.02 -7.47
CA ILE A 208 -9.63 -22.09 -7.07
C ILE A 208 -9.40 -23.27 -6.12
N PRO A 209 -8.47 -24.20 -6.46
CA PRO A 209 -8.11 -25.30 -5.57
C PRO A 209 -7.42 -24.81 -4.29
N GLY A 210 -7.94 -25.21 -3.12
CA GLY A 210 -7.36 -24.85 -1.82
C GLY A 210 -5.91 -25.32 -1.61
N SER A 211 -5.47 -26.34 -2.35
CA SER A 211 -4.09 -26.85 -2.31
C SER A 211 -3.02 -25.84 -2.75
N LEU A 212 -3.43 -24.77 -3.46
CA LEU A 212 -2.55 -23.69 -3.88
C LEU A 212 -2.17 -22.75 -2.74
N LEU A 213 -3.04 -22.62 -1.74
CA LEU A 213 -3.00 -21.52 -0.80
C LEU A 213 -1.93 -21.71 0.28
N PRO A 214 -1.26 -20.61 0.70
CA PRO A 214 -0.31 -20.64 1.81
C PRO A 214 -1.02 -20.75 3.16
N GLU A 215 -0.27 -21.13 4.20
CA GLU A 215 -0.69 -20.96 5.58
C GLU A 215 -0.80 -19.47 5.91
N VAL A 216 -1.85 -19.05 6.62
CA VAL A 216 -2.03 -17.65 7.05
C VAL A 216 -1.62 -17.51 8.51
N ARG A 217 -0.59 -16.71 8.76
CA ARG A 217 -0.03 -16.46 10.09
C ARG A 217 -0.31 -15.03 10.57
N ASP A 218 0.02 -14.77 11.81
CA ASP A 218 0.01 -13.42 12.39
C ASP A 218 1.08 -12.54 11.71
N SER A 219 0.88 -11.23 11.69
CA SER A 219 1.82 -10.29 11.06
C SER A 219 3.18 -10.23 11.80
N ALA A 220 3.17 -10.50 13.11
CA ALA A 220 4.37 -10.69 13.93
C ALA A 220 4.34 -12.11 14.51
N CYS A 221 5.13 -13.01 13.94
CA CYS A 221 5.28 -14.38 14.42
C CYS A 221 6.53 -15.04 13.83
N ASP A 222 6.83 -16.25 14.22
CA ASP A 222 7.89 -17.05 13.61
C ASP A 222 7.45 -17.56 12.22
N PHE A 223 8.11 -17.05 11.17
CA PHE A 223 7.97 -17.50 9.79
C PHE A 223 9.07 -18.48 9.36
N GLY A 224 9.96 -18.89 10.27
CA GLY A 224 11.13 -19.71 10.00
C GLY A 224 12.40 -18.88 9.81
N GLU A 225 13.45 -19.51 9.27
CA GLU A 225 14.77 -18.90 9.10
C GLU A 225 15.21 -18.91 7.65
N THR A 226 16.03 -17.93 7.27
CA THR A 226 16.67 -17.92 5.95
C THR A 226 17.54 -19.15 5.77
N ASP A 227 17.69 -19.60 4.52
CA ASP A 227 18.78 -20.52 4.20
C ASP A 227 20.11 -19.76 4.32
N ALA A 228 21.03 -20.30 5.13
CA ALA A 228 22.32 -19.67 5.39
C ALA A 228 23.15 -19.40 4.12
N ALA A 229 22.93 -20.15 3.04
CA ALA A 229 23.59 -19.93 1.75
C ALA A 229 23.15 -18.62 1.07
N ILE A 230 22.00 -18.06 1.45
CA ILE A 230 21.41 -16.88 0.80
C ILE A 230 22.03 -15.58 1.34
N LEU A 231 22.03 -15.40 2.66
CA LEU A 231 22.50 -14.18 3.32
C LEU A 231 23.75 -14.39 4.21
N GLY A 232 24.29 -15.61 4.28
CA GLY A 232 25.48 -15.93 5.04
C GLY A 232 25.22 -16.40 6.49
N ALA A 233 23.96 -16.40 6.94
CA ALA A 233 23.50 -16.94 8.22
C ALA A 233 22.05 -17.41 8.13
N ALA A 234 21.64 -18.29 9.05
CA ALA A 234 20.23 -18.59 9.29
C ALA A 234 19.67 -17.47 10.18
N ILE A 235 18.94 -16.53 9.57
CA ILE A 235 18.38 -15.37 10.25
C ILE A 235 16.86 -15.60 10.40
N PRO A 236 16.28 -15.46 11.61
CA PRO A 236 14.85 -15.59 11.82
C PRO A 236 14.06 -14.56 10.99
N ILE A 237 12.96 -14.99 10.34
CA ILE A 237 12.01 -14.13 9.67
C ILE A 237 10.81 -14.01 10.61
N CYS A 238 10.56 -12.80 11.14
CA CYS A 238 9.69 -12.62 12.30
C CYS A 238 8.56 -11.62 12.09
N GLY A 239 8.49 -10.97 10.94
CA GLY A 239 7.44 -9.99 10.65
C GLY A 239 7.13 -9.93 9.16
N ILE A 240 5.83 -9.95 8.82
CA ILE A 240 5.35 -9.76 7.44
C ILE A 240 4.11 -8.89 7.47
N ALA A 241 4.03 -7.89 6.60
CA ALA A 241 2.81 -7.14 6.33
C ALA A 241 2.83 -6.51 4.94
N GLY A 242 1.65 -6.33 4.35
CA GLY A 242 1.49 -5.52 3.14
C GLY A 242 1.94 -4.06 3.37
N ASP A 243 2.37 -3.39 2.32
CA ASP A 243 3.03 -2.07 2.38
C ASP A 243 2.23 -1.00 3.14
N GLN A 244 0.91 -0.91 2.91
CA GLN A 244 0.08 0.10 3.56
C GLN A 244 -0.16 -0.22 5.04
N GLN A 245 -0.29 -1.49 5.38
CA GLN A 245 -0.40 -1.98 6.74
C GLN A 245 0.92 -1.83 7.50
N ALA A 246 2.04 -2.18 6.89
CA ALA A 246 3.36 -1.93 7.45
C ALA A 246 3.57 -0.43 7.72
N ALA A 247 3.17 0.44 6.78
CA ALA A 247 3.26 1.88 6.98
C ALA A 247 2.38 2.38 8.15
N LEU A 248 1.19 1.81 8.35
CA LEU A 248 0.37 2.12 9.54
C LEU A 248 1.10 1.73 10.83
N ILE A 249 1.71 0.55 10.87
CA ILE A 249 2.50 0.08 12.01
C ILE A 249 3.73 0.96 12.23
N GLY A 250 4.45 1.34 11.16
CA GLY A 250 5.61 2.23 11.22
C GLY A 250 5.27 3.65 11.68
N GLN A 251 4.03 4.07 11.46
CA GLN A 251 3.45 5.30 12.02
C GLN A 251 2.89 5.10 13.44
N ALA A 252 3.21 3.98 14.10
CA ALA A 252 2.68 3.64 15.42
C ALA A 252 1.14 3.69 15.50
N GLY A 253 0.46 3.24 14.44
CA GLY A 253 -0.99 3.29 14.29
C GLY A 253 -1.71 2.17 15.03
N PHE A 254 -1.39 1.95 16.33
CA PHE A 254 -1.98 0.88 17.13
C PHE A 254 -3.30 1.27 17.82
N GLU A 255 -3.59 2.57 17.92
CA GLU A 255 -4.83 3.04 18.53
C GLU A 255 -5.94 3.22 17.49
N THR A 256 -7.17 2.92 17.89
CA THR A 256 -8.35 3.14 17.04
C THR A 256 -8.49 4.63 16.68
N GLY A 257 -8.76 4.93 15.42
CA GLY A 257 -8.88 6.29 14.89
C GLY A 257 -7.57 6.90 14.38
N VAL A 258 -6.40 6.32 14.70
CA VAL A 258 -5.15 6.76 14.07
C VAL A 258 -5.23 6.47 12.57
N THR A 259 -5.01 7.52 11.80
CA THR A 259 -5.10 7.49 10.35
C THR A 259 -3.73 7.80 9.76
N LYS A 260 -3.30 6.96 8.83
CA LYS A 260 -2.07 7.12 8.06
C LYS A 260 -2.40 7.44 6.62
N SER A 261 -1.66 8.37 6.02
CA SER A 261 -1.80 8.74 4.60
C SER A 261 -0.43 8.81 3.92
N THR A 262 -0.19 7.93 2.96
CA THR A 262 1.05 7.93 2.16
C THR A 262 0.83 8.68 0.85
N TYR A 263 1.58 9.76 0.65
CA TYR A 263 1.54 10.60 -0.56
C TYR A 263 2.72 10.27 -1.49
N GLY A 264 2.59 9.16 -2.22
CA GLY A 264 3.51 8.74 -3.28
C GLY A 264 3.02 9.12 -4.68
N THR A 265 3.16 8.25 -5.67
CA THR A 265 2.58 8.39 -7.02
C THR A 265 1.07 8.58 -6.95
N GLY A 266 0.38 7.73 -6.20
CA GLY A 266 -0.98 7.91 -5.69
C GLY A 266 -0.96 8.26 -4.20
N CYS A 267 -2.14 8.28 -3.58
CA CYS A 267 -2.25 8.41 -2.13
C CYS A 267 -3.09 7.26 -1.59
N PHE A 268 -2.64 6.69 -0.47
CA PHE A 268 -3.33 5.60 0.22
C PHE A 268 -3.55 5.98 1.68
N VAL A 269 -4.82 6.11 2.04
CA VAL A 269 -5.27 6.42 3.39
C VAL A 269 -5.77 5.14 4.05
N ILE A 270 -5.28 4.83 5.23
CA ILE A 270 -5.78 3.74 6.07
C ILE A 270 -6.01 4.23 7.49
N ALA A 271 -7.21 3.99 8.01
CA ALA A 271 -7.57 4.29 9.40
C ALA A 271 -7.74 3.00 10.18
N ASN A 272 -7.16 2.92 11.38
CA ASN A 272 -7.33 1.82 12.31
C ASN A 272 -8.76 1.87 12.89
N THR A 273 -9.53 0.79 12.73
CA THR A 273 -10.92 0.66 13.23
C THR A 273 -11.05 -0.23 14.46
N GLY A 274 -9.91 -0.65 15.06
CA GLY A 274 -9.88 -1.53 16.21
C GLY A 274 -10.30 -2.97 15.85
N ASP A 275 -11.10 -3.58 16.70
CA ASP A 275 -11.60 -4.96 16.55
C ASP A 275 -12.86 -5.09 15.67
N THR A 276 -13.28 -3.98 15.04
CA THR A 276 -14.52 -3.92 14.27
C THR A 276 -14.25 -3.81 12.77
N ALA A 277 -14.65 -4.82 12.01
CA ALA A 277 -14.68 -4.77 10.55
C ALA A 277 -15.88 -3.93 10.10
N ILE A 278 -15.63 -2.68 9.70
CA ILE A 278 -16.68 -1.74 9.27
C ILE A 278 -17.00 -1.99 7.80
N GLU A 279 -18.26 -2.31 7.50
CA GLU A 279 -18.75 -2.36 6.13
C GLU A 279 -19.01 -0.94 5.62
N SER A 280 -18.21 -0.51 4.65
CA SER A 280 -18.32 0.84 4.10
C SER A 280 -19.53 1.00 3.18
N LYS A 281 -20.38 2.00 3.48
CA LYS A 281 -21.45 2.46 2.59
C LYS A 281 -20.96 3.43 1.51
N ASN A 282 -19.75 3.94 1.69
CA ASN A 282 -19.10 4.93 0.82
C ASN A 282 -18.05 4.31 -0.10
N LYS A 283 -18.12 2.99 -0.34
CA LYS A 283 -17.24 2.25 -1.25
C LYS A 283 -15.75 2.27 -0.84
N LEU A 284 -15.44 2.50 0.43
CA LEU A 284 -14.11 2.27 0.97
C LEU A 284 -13.86 0.75 1.15
N LEU A 285 -12.62 0.37 1.36
CA LEU A 285 -12.24 -1.03 1.50
C LEU A 285 -11.99 -1.36 2.97
N THR A 286 -12.64 -2.41 3.49
CA THR A 286 -12.30 -2.95 4.81
C THR A 286 -11.19 -3.99 4.64
N THR A 287 -10.19 -3.95 5.51
CA THR A 287 -9.02 -4.82 5.43
C THR A 287 -8.54 -5.21 6.83
N VAL A 288 -7.72 -6.24 6.93
CA VAL A 288 -6.95 -6.51 8.14
C VAL A 288 -5.80 -5.51 8.21
N ALA A 289 -5.74 -4.70 9.27
CA ALA A 289 -4.65 -3.76 9.51
C ALA A 289 -3.39 -4.49 10.03
N TYR A 290 -3.58 -5.43 10.94
CA TYR A 290 -2.59 -6.41 11.42
C TYR A 290 -3.29 -7.48 12.26
N ARG A 291 -2.61 -8.61 12.47
CA ARG A 291 -3.00 -9.65 13.43
C ARG A 291 -1.79 -9.95 14.31
N LEU A 292 -1.94 -9.76 15.61
CA LEU A 292 -0.90 -9.96 16.63
C LEU A 292 -1.46 -10.83 17.75
N ASP A 293 -0.75 -11.89 18.14
CA ASP A 293 -1.16 -12.84 19.19
C ASP A 293 -2.59 -13.36 18.97
N GLY A 294 -2.94 -13.67 17.73
CA GLY A 294 -4.27 -14.14 17.32
C GLY A 294 -5.37 -13.08 17.37
N LYS A 295 -5.05 -11.83 17.74
CA LYS A 295 -6.02 -10.72 17.78
C LYS A 295 -5.95 -9.92 16.50
N VAL A 296 -7.07 -9.81 15.83
CA VAL A 296 -7.22 -9.01 14.62
C VAL A 296 -7.50 -7.55 14.96
N THR A 297 -6.80 -6.67 14.27
CA THR A 297 -7.15 -5.25 14.16
C THR A 297 -7.51 -4.97 12.71
N TYR A 298 -8.64 -4.31 12.51
CA TYR A 298 -9.12 -3.94 11.18
C TYR A 298 -8.74 -2.51 10.82
N GLY A 299 -8.81 -2.23 9.53
CA GLY A 299 -8.66 -0.89 8.99
C GLY A 299 -9.62 -0.64 7.85
N ILE A 300 -9.93 0.62 7.62
CA ILE A 300 -10.63 1.07 6.44
C ILE A 300 -9.67 1.82 5.54
N GLU A 301 -9.70 1.50 4.25
CA GLU A 301 -8.76 2.02 3.26
C GLU A 301 -9.48 2.76 2.15
N GLY A 302 -8.94 3.93 1.77
CA GLY A 302 -9.30 4.64 0.56
C GLY A 302 -8.06 4.98 -0.27
N SER A 303 -8.20 4.92 -1.60
CA SER A 303 -7.11 5.15 -2.54
C SER A 303 -7.41 6.31 -3.46
N ILE A 304 -6.43 7.18 -3.65
CA ILE A 304 -6.39 8.26 -4.64
C ILE A 304 -5.36 7.86 -5.69
N PHE A 305 -5.79 7.69 -6.93
CA PHE A 305 -4.89 7.16 -7.98
C PHE A 305 -3.81 8.14 -8.41
N VAL A 306 -4.08 9.43 -8.29
CA VAL A 306 -3.20 10.51 -8.77
C VAL A 306 -2.92 11.50 -7.66
N ALA A 307 -1.72 11.44 -7.09
CA ALA A 307 -1.20 12.39 -6.11
C ALA A 307 0.13 12.99 -6.60
N GLY A 308 1.26 12.46 -6.24
CA GLY A 308 2.58 12.89 -6.72
C GLY A 308 2.76 12.75 -8.23
N SER A 309 2.05 11.81 -8.87
CA SER A 309 2.01 11.69 -10.33
C SER A 309 1.44 12.93 -11.03
N ALA A 310 0.60 13.72 -10.36
CA ALA A 310 0.17 15.02 -10.91
C ALA A 310 1.33 16.01 -10.99
N MET A 311 2.22 16.03 -10.00
CA MET A 311 3.43 16.85 -10.03
C MET A 311 4.42 16.36 -11.10
N GLN A 312 4.56 15.03 -11.26
CA GLN A 312 5.36 14.45 -12.33
C GLN A 312 4.80 14.82 -13.71
N TRP A 313 3.48 14.80 -13.89
CA TRP A 313 2.83 15.22 -15.12
C TRP A 313 3.12 16.71 -15.46
N LEU A 314 3.07 17.62 -14.48
CA LEU A 314 3.43 19.02 -14.65
C LEU A 314 4.90 19.19 -15.07
N ARG A 315 5.81 18.36 -14.51
CA ARG A 315 7.24 18.37 -14.82
C ARG A 315 7.55 17.76 -16.19
N ASP A 316 7.07 16.53 -16.43
CA ASP A 316 7.56 15.69 -17.54
C ASP A 316 6.78 15.90 -18.83
N GLN A 317 5.46 16.11 -18.74
CA GLN A 317 4.58 16.27 -19.91
C GLN A 317 4.36 17.73 -20.24
N LEU A 318 3.93 18.54 -19.27
CA LEU A 318 3.71 19.96 -19.49
C LEU A 318 4.99 20.79 -19.44
N LYS A 319 6.03 20.30 -18.73
CA LYS A 319 7.34 20.95 -18.58
C LYS A 319 7.22 22.38 -18.01
N VAL A 320 6.30 22.57 -17.08
CA VAL A 320 6.01 23.88 -16.47
C VAL A 320 6.67 24.05 -15.10
N ILE A 321 7.24 23.00 -14.53
CA ILE A 321 8.07 23.03 -13.31
C ILE A 321 9.36 22.23 -13.55
N GLU A 322 10.47 22.64 -12.93
CA GLU A 322 11.77 21.96 -13.09
C GLU A 322 11.86 20.68 -12.25
N SER A 323 11.20 20.67 -11.10
CA SER A 323 11.14 19.50 -10.19
C SER A 323 9.82 19.51 -9.42
N ALA A 324 9.43 18.36 -8.87
CA ALA A 324 8.27 18.28 -7.99
C ALA A 324 8.41 19.20 -6.77
N GLY A 325 9.62 19.34 -6.21
CA GLY A 325 9.90 20.23 -5.08
C GLY A 325 9.72 21.74 -5.39
N ALA A 326 9.89 22.16 -6.65
CA ALA A 326 9.66 23.54 -7.05
C ALA A 326 8.21 24.01 -6.84
N SER A 327 7.25 23.08 -6.80
CA SER A 327 5.83 23.37 -6.54
C SER A 327 5.59 24.03 -5.17
N ALA A 328 6.43 23.74 -4.17
CA ALA A 328 6.31 24.33 -2.83
C ALA A 328 6.52 25.86 -2.86
N ALA A 329 7.61 26.31 -3.49
CA ALA A 329 7.91 27.75 -3.61
C ALA A 329 6.88 28.49 -4.48
N ILE A 330 6.38 27.83 -5.53
CA ILE A 330 5.33 28.38 -6.39
C ILE A 330 4.05 28.58 -5.58
N ALA A 331 3.58 27.53 -4.86
CA ALA A 331 2.36 27.61 -4.08
C ALA A 331 2.47 28.60 -2.91
N GLN A 332 3.64 28.68 -2.27
CA GLN A 332 3.90 29.68 -1.22
C GLN A 332 3.81 31.14 -1.73
N ALA A 333 4.30 31.38 -2.95
CA ALA A 333 4.25 32.72 -3.57
C ALA A 333 2.86 33.06 -4.11
N THR A 334 2.13 32.07 -4.63
CA THR A 334 0.82 32.25 -5.27
C THR A 334 -0.31 32.35 -4.26
N GLY A 335 -0.21 31.60 -3.13
CA GLY A 335 -1.25 31.46 -2.14
C GLY A 335 -2.37 30.50 -2.57
N ILE A 336 -3.45 30.50 -1.82
CA ILE A 336 -4.60 29.61 -2.05
C ILE A 336 -5.37 30.06 -3.28
N ILE A 337 -5.70 29.13 -4.18
CA ILE A 337 -6.49 29.36 -5.40
C ILE A 337 -7.93 28.98 -5.13
N GLU A 338 -8.87 29.91 -5.38
CA GLU A 338 -10.29 29.71 -5.11
C GLU A 338 -11.10 29.33 -6.36
N ASN A 339 -10.69 29.81 -7.54
CA ASN A 339 -11.51 29.77 -8.74
C ASN A 339 -11.05 28.75 -9.79
N ILE A 340 -9.82 28.21 -9.65
CA ILE A 340 -9.28 27.21 -10.57
C ILE A 340 -9.21 25.87 -9.85
N HIS A 341 -9.78 24.86 -10.47
CA HIS A 341 -9.77 23.49 -9.96
C HIS A 341 -9.13 22.56 -11.00
N VAL A 342 -8.13 21.80 -10.59
CA VAL A 342 -7.57 20.71 -11.37
C VAL A 342 -8.15 19.41 -10.84
N VAL A 343 -8.87 18.66 -11.67
CA VAL A 343 -9.31 17.31 -11.32
C VAL A 343 -8.37 16.33 -12.02
N PRO A 344 -7.42 15.69 -11.30
CA PRO A 344 -6.38 14.88 -11.93
C PRO A 344 -6.82 13.43 -12.17
N ALA A 345 -7.96 13.22 -12.82
CA ALA A 345 -8.53 11.92 -13.12
C ALA A 345 -7.85 11.25 -14.34
N PHE A 346 -6.50 11.14 -14.33
CA PHE A 346 -5.74 10.62 -15.48
C PHE A 346 -6.02 9.13 -15.76
N ALA A 347 -6.37 8.37 -14.74
CA ALA A 347 -6.74 6.96 -14.81
C ALA A 347 -8.14 6.70 -14.20
N GLY A 348 -9.03 7.69 -14.27
CA GLY A 348 -10.30 7.67 -13.56
C GLY A 348 -10.19 8.25 -12.14
N LEU A 349 -11.29 8.20 -11.40
CA LEU A 349 -11.36 8.58 -9.98
C LEU A 349 -11.45 7.32 -9.11
N GLY A 350 -10.64 7.29 -8.04
CA GLY A 350 -10.68 6.24 -7.02
C GLY A 350 -11.84 6.42 -6.03
N ALA A 351 -11.66 5.92 -4.81
CA ALA A 351 -12.64 6.09 -3.74
C ALA A 351 -12.88 7.59 -3.42
N PRO A 352 -14.09 7.99 -3.05
CA PRO A 352 -15.32 7.20 -2.96
C PRO A 352 -16.07 7.06 -4.29
N TYR A 353 -15.58 7.66 -5.37
CA TYR A 353 -16.29 7.77 -6.66
C TYR A 353 -16.30 6.46 -7.45
N TRP A 354 -15.13 5.80 -7.59
CA TRP A 354 -14.91 4.60 -8.40
C TRP A 354 -15.43 4.78 -9.84
N ASP A 355 -15.02 5.88 -10.47
CA ASP A 355 -15.39 6.23 -11.84
C ASP A 355 -14.17 6.02 -12.78
N PRO A 356 -14.10 4.88 -13.48
CA PRO A 356 -12.97 4.58 -14.38
C PRO A 356 -13.00 5.40 -15.67
N ASP A 357 -14.15 6.00 -16.00
CA ASP A 357 -14.36 6.75 -17.24
C ASP A 357 -14.14 8.26 -17.07
N ALA A 358 -14.06 8.75 -15.83
CA ALA A 358 -13.67 10.13 -15.55
C ALA A 358 -12.30 10.46 -16.16
N ARG A 359 -12.13 11.66 -16.66
CA ARG A 359 -10.85 12.15 -17.23
C ARG A 359 -10.46 13.47 -16.60
N GLY A 360 -9.14 13.70 -16.54
CA GLY A 360 -8.58 14.93 -15.97
C GLY A 360 -9.06 16.19 -16.66
N ALA A 361 -9.32 17.23 -15.86
CA ALA A 361 -9.77 18.53 -16.36
C ALA A 361 -9.17 19.70 -15.55
N ILE A 362 -9.05 20.84 -16.18
CA ILE A 362 -8.74 22.13 -15.55
C ILE A 362 -9.95 23.03 -15.76
N LEU A 363 -10.57 23.49 -14.70
CA LEU A 363 -11.81 24.26 -14.71
C LEU A 363 -11.58 25.63 -14.06
N GLY A 364 -12.36 26.64 -14.47
CA GLY A 364 -12.33 27.98 -13.88
C GLY A 364 -11.25 28.91 -14.44
N LEU A 365 -10.61 28.56 -15.56
CA LEU A 365 -9.63 29.42 -16.20
C LEU A 365 -10.23 30.75 -16.65
N SER A 366 -9.51 31.83 -16.40
CA SER A 366 -9.77 33.20 -16.88
C SER A 366 -8.55 33.71 -17.63
N ARG A 367 -8.64 34.90 -18.18
CA ARG A 367 -7.58 35.48 -19.03
C ARG A 367 -6.27 35.75 -18.24
N ASP A 368 -6.35 35.96 -16.97
CA ASP A 368 -5.26 36.20 -16.03
C ASP A 368 -4.73 34.91 -15.32
N SER A 369 -5.31 33.76 -15.66
CA SER A 369 -4.86 32.46 -15.13
C SER A 369 -3.50 32.10 -15.76
N GLY A 370 -2.51 31.88 -14.91
CA GLY A 370 -1.15 31.49 -15.31
C GLY A 370 -0.77 30.08 -14.84
N ILE A 371 0.47 29.74 -15.10
CA ILE A 371 1.04 28.42 -14.74
C ILE A 371 1.10 28.23 -13.23
N ASN A 372 1.43 29.29 -12.47
CA ASN A 372 1.57 29.21 -11.02
C ASN A 372 0.25 28.84 -10.35
N GLU A 373 -0.86 29.38 -10.82
CA GLU A 373 -2.21 29.07 -10.35
C GLU A 373 -2.56 27.62 -10.65
N ILE A 374 -2.22 27.09 -11.84
CA ILE A 374 -2.45 25.69 -12.22
C ILE A 374 -1.62 24.75 -11.33
N VAL A 375 -0.34 25.05 -11.11
CA VAL A 375 0.54 24.26 -10.24
C VAL A 375 -0.01 24.21 -8.82
N THR A 376 -0.41 25.35 -8.27
CA THR A 376 -0.96 25.45 -6.91
C THR A 376 -2.31 24.71 -6.80
N ALA A 377 -3.22 24.90 -7.77
CA ALA A 377 -4.50 24.20 -7.83
C ALA A 377 -4.32 22.67 -7.94
N THR A 378 -3.23 22.21 -8.57
CA THR A 378 -2.89 20.78 -8.66
C THR A 378 -2.47 20.21 -7.28
N LEU A 379 -1.70 20.96 -6.49
CA LEU A 379 -1.42 20.58 -5.09
C LEU A 379 -2.70 20.54 -4.23
N GLN A 380 -3.53 21.57 -4.38
CA GLN A 380 -4.81 21.65 -3.65
C GLN A 380 -5.75 20.46 -3.99
N ALA A 381 -5.72 20.00 -5.23
CA ALA A 381 -6.53 18.87 -5.68
C ALA A 381 -6.24 17.58 -4.89
N VAL A 382 -4.98 17.35 -4.51
CA VAL A 382 -4.61 16.17 -3.69
C VAL A 382 -5.21 16.28 -2.28
N ALA A 383 -5.19 17.47 -1.68
CA ALA A 383 -5.80 17.69 -0.37
C ALA A 383 -7.33 17.57 -0.42
N TYR A 384 -7.98 18.06 -1.48
CA TYR A 384 -9.43 17.90 -1.66
C TYR A 384 -9.84 16.42 -1.81
N GLN A 385 -9.12 15.65 -2.63
CA GLN A 385 -9.37 14.21 -2.76
C GLN A 385 -9.18 13.49 -1.40
N THR A 386 -8.19 13.90 -0.60
CA THR A 386 -8.03 13.38 0.76
C THR A 386 -9.24 13.72 1.63
N ARG A 387 -9.78 14.96 1.53
CA ARG A 387 -11.02 15.33 2.24
C ARG A 387 -12.21 14.46 1.81
N ASP A 388 -12.33 14.13 0.52
CA ASP A 388 -13.37 13.20 0.04
C ASP A 388 -13.30 11.86 0.77
N LEU A 389 -12.08 11.30 0.94
CA LEU A 389 -11.88 10.04 1.68
C LEU A 389 -12.19 10.17 3.17
N ILE A 390 -11.72 11.24 3.82
CA ILE A 390 -11.95 11.48 5.25
C ILE A 390 -13.44 11.67 5.53
N ASN A 391 -14.16 12.39 4.68
CA ASN A 391 -15.61 12.53 4.78
C ASN A 391 -16.32 11.17 4.63
N ALA A 392 -15.91 10.36 3.65
CA ALA A 392 -16.44 9.02 3.46
C ALA A 392 -16.19 8.10 4.68
N MET A 393 -15.01 8.19 5.30
CA MET A 393 -14.70 7.49 6.55
C MET A 393 -15.58 7.97 7.70
N SER A 394 -15.78 9.29 7.81
CA SER A 394 -16.63 9.89 8.85
C SER A 394 -18.10 9.48 8.70
N ASP A 395 -18.61 9.42 7.48
CA ASP A 395 -19.97 8.95 7.17
C ASP A 395 -20.14 7.44 7.48
N ASP A 396 -19.06 6.66 7.40
CA ASP A 396 -19.03 5.26 7.80
C ASP A 396 -18.81 5.07 9.34
N GLY A 397 -18.76 6.18 10.09
CA GLY A 397 -18.68 6.19 11.56
C GLY A 397 -17.27 6.23 12.15
N ILE A 398 -16.24 6.42 11.31
CA ILE A 398 -14.86 6.55 11.76
C ILE A 398 -14.55 8.04 11.93
N GLN A 399 -14.01 8.39 13.08
CA GLN A 399 -13.62 9.78 13.38
C GLN A 399 -12.09 9.87 13.44
N PRO A 400 -11.40 10.17 12.31
CA PRO A 400 -9.98 10.44 12.35
C PRO A 400 -9.69 11.64 13.26
N ASN A 401 -8.81 11.46 14.23
CA ASN A 401 -8.42 12.54 15.16
C ASN A 401 -7.16 13.24 14.67
N ILE A 402 -6.27 12.50 14.03
CA ILE A 402 -4.98 12.95 13.56
C ILE A 402 -4.62 12.16 12.30
N ILE A 403 -3.93 12.82 11.38
CA ILE A 403 -3.41 12.16 10.19
C ILE A 403 -1.90 12.20 10.23
N ARG A 404 -1.28 11.03 10.26
CA ARG A 404 0.15 10.85 10.11
C ARG A 404 0.48 10.62 8.64
N VAL A 405 1.43 11.40 8.14
CA VAL A 405 1.71 11.44 6.70
C VAL A 405 3.13 10.98 6.39
N ASP A 406 3.29 10.30 5.24
CA ASP A 406 4.58 9.93 4.68
C ASP A 406 4.56 9.98 3.14
N GLY A 407 5.68 9.59 2.51
CA GLY A 407 5.85 9.65 1.07
C GLY A 407 6.46 10.95 0.57
N GLY A 408 6.79 10.99 -0.72
CA GLY A 408 7.61 12.07 -1.28
C GLY A 408 7.01 13.48 -1.26
N MET A 409 5.67 13.61 -1.24
CA MET A 409 5.01 14.92 -1.23
C MET A 409 5.05 15.60 0.15
N VAL A 410 5.30 14.85 1.24
CA VAL A 410 5.25 15.42 2.61
C VAL A 410 6.43 16.34 2.92
N ALA A 411 7.43 16.39 2.07
CA ALA A 411 8.50 17.39 2.15
C ALA A 411 8.01 18.83 1.86
N ASN A 412 6.78 19.00 1.35
CA ASN A 412 6.19 20.29 1.03
C ASN A 412 5.33 20.81 2.19
N ASP A 413 5.87 21.70 3.02
CA ASP A 413 5.18 22.25 4.19
C ASP A 413 3.92 23.04 3.82
N TRP A 414 3.92 23.74 2.67
CA TRP A 414 2.73 24.43 2.18
C TRP A 414 1.59 23.46 1.91
N PHE A 415 1.90 22.31 1.28
CA PHE A 415 0.91 21.27 1.03
C PHE A 415 0.37 20.69 2.34
N LEU A 416 1.22 20.42 3.32
CA LEU A 416 0.80 19.85 4.61
C LEU A 416 -0.06 20.82 5.42
N GLN A 417 0.27 22.13 5.40
CA GLN A 417 -0.58 23.16 6.04
C GLN A 417 -1.93 23.25 5.33
N PHE A 418 -1.94 23.31 3.98
CA PHE A 418 -3.20 23.34 3.24
C PHE A 418 -4.02 22.06 3.46
N LEU A 419 -3.38 20.89 3.54
CA LEU A 419 -4.02 19.62 3.87
C LEU A 419 -4.69 19.69 5.24
N SER A 420 -3.97 20.11 6.26
CA SER A 420 -4.52 20.31 7.63
C SER A 420 -5.72 21.25 7.61
N ASP A 421 -5.59 22.39 6.96
CA ASP A 421 -6.64 23.40 6.84
C ASP A 421 -7.91 22.85 6.17
N ILE A 422 -7.75 22.11 5.06
CA ILE A 422 -8.89 21.60 4.27
C ILE A 422 -9.58 20.41 4.95
N LEU A 423 -8.82 19.59 5.67
CA LEU A 423 -9.36 18.48 6.44
C LEU A 423 -9.97 18.91 7.77
N ASN A 424 -9.55 20.06 8.30
CA ASN A 424 -9.80 20.49 9.67
C ASN A 424 -9.29 19.48 10.71
N LEU A 425 -8.14 18.90 10.44
CA LEU A 425 -7.48 17.90 11.27
C LEU A 425 -6.01 18.23 11.42
N THR A 426 -5.44 17.87 12.57
CA THR A 426 -4.00 17.93 12.76
C THR A 426 -3.30 16.93 11.83
N VAL A 427 -2.27 17.40 11.13
CA VAL A 427 -1.41 16.59 10.27
C VAL A 427 -0.03 16.50 10.92
N GLU A 428 0.45 15.27 11.13
CA GLU A 428 1.77 14.98 11.70
C GLU A 428 2.70 14.37 10.66
N ARG A 429 3.87 14.99 10.51
CA ARG A 429 4.98 14.40 9.77
C ARG A 429 5.97 13.75 10.76
N PRO A 430 6.31 12.44 10.61
CA PRO A 430 7.27 11.78 11.47
C PRO A 430 8.70 12.20 11.13
N GLN A 431 9.62 12.04 12.10
CA GLN A 431 11.06 12.20 11.86
C GLN A 431 11.58 11.16 10.85
N ASN A 432 11.08 9.93 10.94
CA ASN A 432 11.41 8.88 9.98
C ASN A 432 10.25 8.70 8.99
N VAL A 433 10.41 9.25 7.80
CA VAL A 433 9.41 9.15 6.71
C VAL A 433 9.39 7.78 6.00
N GLU A 434 10.28 6.88 6.38
CA GLU A 434 10.38 5.52 5.83
C GLU A 434 9.46 4.54 6.58
N SER A 435 8.22 4.95 6.79
CA SER A 435 7.27 4.25 7.64
C SER A 435 7.01 2.81 7.23
N THR A 436 6.99 2.52 5.94
CA THR A 436 6.70 1.18 5.40
C THR A 436 7.75 0.15 5.84
N VAL A 437 9.01 0.43 5.58
CA VAL A 437 10.10 -0.49 5.95
C VAL A 437 10.30 -0.54 7.46
N LEU A 438 10.05 0.57 8.16
CA LEU A 438 10.12 0.64 9.62
C LEU A 438 9.05 -0.23 10.27
N GLY A 439 7.82 -0.27 9.72
CA GLY A 439 6.75 -1.13 10.21
C GLY A 439 7.10 -2.62 10.12
N ALA A 440 7.76 -3.05 9.04
CA ALA A 440 8.26 -4.42 8.93
C ALA A 440 9.34 -4.71 9.99
N ALA A 441 10.24 -3.75 10.26
CA ALA A 441 11.23 -3.87 11.33
C ALA A 441 10.57 -3.98 12.71
N TYR A 442 9.52 -3.20 12.98
CA TYR A 442 8.78 -3.26 14.24
C TYR A 442 8.12 -4.62 14.46
N LEU A 443 7.46 -5.19 13.44
CA LEU A 443 6.88 -6.53 13.52
C LEU A 443 7.95 -7.59 13.83
N ALA A 444 9.08 -7.52 13.13
CA ALA A 444 10.20 -8.44 13.38
C ALA A 444 10.77 -8.27 14.79
N GLY A 445 10.91 -7.03 15.26
CA GLY A 445 11.39 -6.71 16.59
C GLY A 445 10.47 -7.16 17.73
N LEU A 446 9.15 -7.08 17.51
CA LEU A 446 8.14 -7.58 18.47
C LEU A 446 8.26 -9.11 18.67
N THR A 447 8.40 -9.87 17.59
CA THR A 447 8.54 -11.32 17.67
C THR A 447 9.90 -11.75 18.21
N SER A 448 10.99 -11.09 17.81
CA SER A 448 12.34 -11.43 18.25
C SER A 448 12.68 -10.94 19.65
N GLY A 449 11.80 -10.14 20.27
CA GLY A 449 12.00 -9.58 21.62
C GLY A 449 12.97 -8.38 21.67
N VAL A 450 13.31 -7.79 20.52
CA VAL A 450 14.02 -6.50 20.45
C VAL A 450 13.13 -5.39 21.02
N PHE A 451 11.83 -5.46 20.74
CA PHE A 451 10.80 -4.60 21.35
C PHE A 451 9.88 -5.47 22.21
N ALA A 452 9.61 -5.04 23.44
CA ALA A 452 8.84 -5.81 24.39
C ALA A 452 7.32 -5.74 24.12
N SER A 453 6.83 -4.65 23.48
CA SER A 453 5.40 -4.46 23.20
C SER A 453 5.15 -3.35 22.18
N THR A 454 3.91 -3.25 21.70
CA THR A 454 3.44 -2.16 20.83
C THR A 454 3.52 -0.78 21.50
N GLU A 455 3.38 -0.70 22.83
CA GLU A 455 3.54 0.54 23.59
C GLU A 455 5.00 1.01 23.61
N GLU A 456 5.97 0.10 23.57
CA GLU A 456 7.38 0.46 23.42
C GLU A 456 7.64 1.02 22.01
N VAL A 457 7.11 0.39 20.99
CA VAL A 457 7.19 0.87 19.60
C VAL A 457 6.54 2.25 19.45
N GLN A 458 5.39 2.49 20.10
CA GLN A 458 4.73 3.81 20.11
C GLN A 458 5.63 4.91 20.68
N LYS A 459 6.44 4.62 21.69
CA LYS A 459 7.36 5.59 22.30
C LYS A 459 8.56 5.95 21.40
N LEU A 460 8.91 5.07 20.47
CA LEU A 460 9.95 5.33 19.47
C LEU A 460 9.49 6.28 18.37
N TRP A 461 8.17 6.34 18.13
CA TRP A 461 7.62 7.24 17.14
C TRP A 461 7.74 8.71 17.60
N GLN A 462 8.31 9.56 16.76
CA GLN A 462 8.52 10.96 17.04
C GLN A 462 8.02 11.83 15.90
N SER A 463 7.25 12.88 16.23
CA SER A 463 6.86 13.90 15.28
C SER A 463 8.05 14.81 14.97
N GLU A 464 8.27 15.09 13.68
CA GLU A 464 9.19 16.14 13.23
C GLU A 464 8.47 17.48 13.15
N ALA A 465 7.25 17.46 12.58
CA ALA A 465 6.46 18.66 12.37
C ALA A 465 4.96 18.39 12.57
N LEU A 466 4.28 19.38 13.14
CA LEU A 466 2.85 19.39 13.40
C LEU A 466 2.23 20.56 12.64
N PHE A 467 1.19 20.27 11.84
CA PHE A 467 0.41 21.27 11.12
C PHE A 467 -1.01 21.28 11.68
N GLU A 468 -1.38 22.39 12.30
CA GLU A 468 -2.70 22.57 12.89
C GLU A 468 -3.61 23.41 11.97
N PRO A 469 -4.93 23.13 11.91
CA PRO A 469 -5.85 23.89 11.09
C PRO A 469 -5.88 25.37 11.51
N SER A 470 -5.71 26.25 10.53
CA SER A 470 -5.73 27.71 10.73
C SER A 470 -6.78 28.44 9.88
N MET A 471 -7.31 27.75 8.85
CA MET A 471 -8.29 28.29 7.91
C MET A 471 -9.68 28.42 8.57
N GLN A 472 -10.34 29.55 8.30
CA GLN A 472 -11.71 29.77 8.77
C GLN A 472 -12.72 28.83 8.10
N ASP A 473 -13.73 28.36 8.83
CA ASP A 473 -14.72 27.38 8.36
C ASP A 473 -15.40 27.80 7.06
N HIS A 474 -15.85 29.05 6.94
CA HIS A 474 -16.51 29.55 5.74
C HIS A 474 -15.62 29.56 4.51
N GLN A 475 -14.32 29.75 4.68
CA GLN A 475 -13.35 29.69 3.58
C GLN A 475 -13.12 28.24 3.14
N ARG A 476 -12.89 27.35 4.11
CA ARG A 476 -12.72 25.91 3.89
C ARG A 476 -13.92 25.31 3.14
N ASP A 477 -15.13 25.62 3.56
CA ASP A 477 -16.34 25.06 2.96
C ASP A 477 -16.56 25.62 1.54
N ARG A 478 -16.30 26.90 1.31
CA ARG A 478 -16.35 27.50 -0.05
C ARG A 478 -15.36 26.86 -1.00
N LEU A 479 -14.11 26.66 -0.57
CA LEU A 479 -13.07 26.01 -1.37
C LEU A 479 -13.46 24.56 -1.72
N TYR A 480 -13.93 23.82 -0.73
CA TYR A 480 -14.32 22.42 -0.93
C TYR A 480 -15.58 22.30 -1.78
N GLN A 481 -16.56 23.22 -1.65
CA GLN A 481 -17.73 23.22 -2.53
C GLN A 481 -17.33 23.44 -4.00
N GLY A 482 -16.36 24.34 -4.26
CA GLY A 482 -15.80 24.54 -5.61
C GLY A 482 -15.15 23.26 -6.16
N TRP A 483 -14.46 22.48 -5.31
CA TRP A 483 -13.93 21.17 -5.68
C TRP A 483 -15.05 20.19 -6.06
N LEU A 484 -16.09 20.06 -5.23
CA LEU A 484 -17.22 19.15 -5.50
C LEU A 484 -17.92 19.50 -6.82
N ASP A 485 -18.10 20.81 -7.10
CA ASP A 485 -18.67 21.28 -8.36
C ASP A 485 -17.76 20.89 -9.55
N ALA A 486 -16.43 21.01 -9.40
CA ALA A 486 -15.49 20.63 -10.44
C ALA A 486 -15.50 19.10 -10.70
N VAL A 487 -15.50 18.28 -9.65
CA VAL A 487 -15.62 16.82 -9.77
C VAL A 487 -16.92 16.41 -10.45
N SER A 488 -18.04 17.07 -10.09
CA SER A 488 -19.35 16.77 -10.69
C SER A 488 -19.41 16.94 -12.21
N ARG A 489 -18.53 17.79 -12.77
CA ARG A 489 -18.45 18.07 -14.22
C ARG A 489 -17.60 17.08 -14.99
N VAL A 490 -16.79 16.27 -14.32
CA VAL A 490 -15.89 15.30 -14.94
C VAL A 490 -16.32 13.85 -14.71
N ARG A 491 -17.25 13.63 -13.81
CA ARG A 491 -17.86 12.30 -13.58
C ARG A 491 -18.75 11.90 -14.75
N SER A 492 -18.71 10.60 -15.10
CA SER A 492 -19.52 9.97 -16.16
C SER A 492 -20.95 9.65 -15.69
#